data_19746fd451975342080a71fe40783e33
#
_entry.id   19746fd451975342080a71fe40783e33
#
_cell.length_a   1.000
_cell.length_b   1.000
_cell.length_c   1.000
_cell.angle_alpha   90.00
_cell.angle_beta   90.00
_cell.angle_gamma   90.00
#
_symmetry.space_group_name_H-M   'P 1'
#
loop_
_entity.id
_entity.type
_entity.pdbx_description
1 polymer ?
#
loop_
_entity_poly.entity_id
_entity_poly.type
_entity_poly.pdbx_seq_one_letter_code
_entity_poly.pdbx_strand_id
1 'polypeptide(L)'
;MKRLWVRHVREALHTGFAEHIDMSDYAKASNSVREKSFLSRALAALAVQRFTELSAAEAAATVVDGTGDNGIDAIAIDPLQRRVILVQSKWDGSGDGSLGLADSRNFTAGFRDLLDTKFDRFNTRLRAQEEKITQALDDVDVTFILVVATTGRTELAAPSSAVFSDLLDEMNESQQVVSMETLGLSDFHSFISEGLGGSRIDFNVQLENWGTVSEPYEAYYGVVTASSVANWYEHFGDRLFSQNIRKALGNTSVNEAVTHTILKDPQHFWYFNNGVTALCESVKKTARGAASRTFGDFSLTGVSIVNGAQTVASIHQAAHKGEAGLDEAMVWVRFISLEGCPEGFATAVTRATNTQNTVETRDFVSLDPEQGRLCTELVLSLKKTYSIKRGEPVPSPEHGCTVVDATVALACANREPSFAVMVKSRMGSLWESTEKPPYRTLSIRR
;
A
#
# COMPACT_ATOMS: atom_id res chain seq x y z
N MET A 1 8.26 -21.14 -2.36
CA MET A 1 7.71 -19.77 -2.30
C MET A 1 6.41 -19.71 -1.49
N LYS A 2 5.32 -20.39 -1.85
CA LYS A 2 4.03 -20.37 -1.14
C LYS A 2 4.11 -20.63 0.36
N ARG A 3 4.85 -21.66 0.82
CA ARG A 3 5.02 -21.95 2.27
C ARG A 3 5.67 -20.81 3.04
N LEU A 4 6.57 -20.06 2.41
CA LEU A 4 7.20 -18.88 2.99
C LEU A 4 6.17 -17.76 3.16
N TRP A 5 5.38 -17.51 2.13
CA TRP A 5 4.33 -16.49 2.17
C TRP A 5 3.24 -16.80 3.21
N VAL A 6 2.81 -18.05 3.32
CA VAL A 6 1.88 -18.49 4.38
C VAL A 6 2.45 -18.20 5.77
N ARG A 7 3.76 -18.44 5.97
CA ARG A 7 4.42 -18.10 7.24
C ARG A 7 4.44 -16.59 7.48
N HIS A 8 4.78 -15.78 6.47
CA HIS A 8 4.79 -14.33 6.58
C HIS A 8 3.40 -13.78 6.94
N VAL A 9 2.36 -14.25 6.24
CA VAL A 9 0.98 -13.85 6.54
C VAL A 9 0.59 -14.27 7.95
N ARG A 10 0.89 -15.49 8.38
CA ARG A 10 0.64 -15.96 9.76
C ARG A 10 1.29 -15.03 10.80
N GLU A 11 2.58 -14.73 10.63
CA GLU A 11 3.31 -13.89 11.57
C GLU A 11 2.76 -12.45 11.60
N ALA A 12 2.39 -11.90 10.46
CA ALA A 12 1.75 -10.58 10.38
C ALA A 12 0.39 -10.56 11.08
N LEU A 13 -0.45 -11.60 10.90
CA LEU A 13 -1.72 -11.74 11.60
C LEU A 13 -1.53 -11.79 13.12
N HIS A 14 -0.55 -12.55 13.61
CA HIS A 14 -0.23 -12.56 15.05
C HIS A 14 0.27 -11.20 15.54
N THR A 15 1.15 -10.56 14.80
CA THR A 15 1.71 -9.26 15.20
C THR A 15 0.64 -8.16 15.22
N GLY A 16 -0.28 -8.17 14.24
CA GLY A 16 -1.28 -7.11 14.09
C GLY A 16 -2.55 -7.32 14.91
N PHE A 17 -2.94 -8.57 15.17
CA PHE A 17 -4.29 -8.85 15.66
C PHE A 17 -4.35 -9.70 16.94
N ALA A 18 -3.23 -10.21 17.48
CA ALA A 18 -3.26 -11.12 18.64
C ALA A 18 -3.94 -10.52 19.87
N GLU A 19 -3.83 -9.21 20.07
CA GLU A 19 -4.43 -8.49 21.21
C GLU A 19 -5.85 -8.00 20.93
N HIS A 20 -6.34 -8.11 19.69
CA HIS A 20 -7.60 -7.51 19.26
C HIS A 20 -8.70 -8.53 18.93
N ILE A 21 -8.33 -9.73 18.45
CA ILE A 21 -9.30 -10.76 18.08
C ILE A 21 -9.86 -11.45 19.34
N ASP A 22 -11.18 -11.41 19.50
CA ASP A 22 -11.86 -12.16 20.55
C ASP A 22 -11.83 -13.67 20.27
N MET A 23 -11.20 -14.42 21.18
CA MET A 23 -11.07 -15.88 21.14
C MET A 23 -11.70 -16.55 22.37
N SER A 24 -12.62 -15.87 23.05
CA SER A 24 -13.26 -16.34 24.28
C SER A 24 -14.06 -17.62 24.09
N ASP A 25 -14.74 -17.79 22.94
CA ASP A 25 -15.49 -18.99 22.57
C ASP A 25 -14.61 -20.22 22.29
N TYR A 26 -13.32 -20.03 22.01
CA TYR A 26 -12.33 -21.09 21.84
C TYR A 26 -11.43 -21.33 23.07
N ALA A 27 -11.80 -20.80 24.24
CA ALA A 27 -10.98 -20.93 25.46
C ALA A 27 -10.74 -22.39 25.87
N LYS A 28 -11.68 -23.30 25.58
CA LYS A 28 -11.60 -24.73 25.88
C LYS A 28 -11.15 -25.61 24.69
N ALA A 29 -10.92 -25.01 23.54
CA ALA A 29 -10.51 -25.76 22.34
C ALA A 29 -9.02 -26.16 22.42
N SER A 30 -8.64 -27.17 21.62
CA SER A 30 -7.24 -27.54 21.48
C SER A 30 -6.43 -26.39 20.84
N ASN A 31 -5.14 -26.32 21.14
CA ASN A 31 -4.26 -25.29 20.58
C ASN A 31 -4.31 -25.21 19.05
N SER A 32 -4.41 -26.36 18.36
CA SER A 32 -4.49 -26.41 16.91
C SER A 32 -5.79 -25.81 16.38
N VAL A 33 -6.92 -26.08 17.01
CA VAL A 33 -8.22 -25.52 16.65
C VAL A 33 -8.25 -24.02 16.92
N ARG A 34 -7.79 -23.63 18.13
CA ARG A 34 -7.71 -22.22 18.52
C ARG A 34 -6.84 -21.40 17.57
N GLU A 35 -5.67 -21.93 17.21
CA GLU A 35 -4.76 -21.29 16.25
C GLU A 35 -5.42 -21.09 14.89
N LYS A 36 -6.06 -22.14 14.33
CA LYS A 36 -6.72 -22.07 13.03
C LYS A 36 -7.87 -21.07 13.03
N SER A 37 -8.68 -21.05 14.08
CA SER A 37 -9.80 -20.11 14.23
C SER A 37 -9.30 -18.67 14.39
N PHE A 38 -8.25 -18.46 15.19
CA PHE A 38 -7.60 -17.16 15.30
C PHE A 38 -7.13 -16.65 13.93
N LEU A 39 -6.40 -17.49 13.17
CA LEU A 39 -5.87 -17.12 11.86
C LEU A 39 -6.99 -16.81 10.85
N SER A 40 -8.11 -17.53 10.90
CA SER A 40 -9.27 -17.23 10.04
C SER A 40 -9.89 -15.89 10.40
N ARG A 41 -10.16 -15.62 11.68
CA ARG A 41 -10.70 -14.34 12.18
C ARG A 41 -9.78 -13.16 11.86
N ALA A 42 -8.49 -13.31 12.13
CA ALA A 42 -7.50 -12.28 11.83
C ALA A 42 -7.36 -12.03 10.33
N LEU A 43 -7.53 -13.06 9.48
CA LEU A 43 -7.56 -12.94 8.03
C LEU A 43 -8.79 -12.16 7.55
N ALA A 44 -9.96 -12.38 8.18
CA ALA A 44 -11.17 -11.60 7.90
C ALA A 44 -10.98 -10.12 8.27
N ALA A 45 -10.39 -9.83 9.43
CA ALA A 45 -10.07 -8.47 9.84
C ALA A 45 -9.06 -7.80 8.89
N LEU A 46 -8.02 -8.52 8.45
CA LEU A 46 -7.05 -8.02 7.48
C LEU A 46 -7.70 -7.75 6.11
N ALA A 47 -8.66 -8.59 5.70
CA ALA A 47 -9.44 -8.37 4.49
C ALA A 47 -10.28 -7.09 4.59
N VAL A 48 -10.91 -6.81 5.73
CA VAL A 48 -11.62 -5.55 5.99
C VAL A 48 -10.67 -4.36 5.85
N GLN A 49 -9.47 -4.41 6.43
CA GLN A 49 -8.47 -3.34 6.29
C GLN A 49 -8.06 -3.07 4.84
N ARG A 50 -8.14 -4.05 3.95
CA ARG A 50 -7.82 -3.88 2.53
C ARG A 50 -8.81 -2.93 1.83
N PHE A 51 -10.05 -2.87 2.30
CA PHE A 51 -11.13 -2.05 1.72
C PHE A 51 -11.47 -0.82 2.55
N THR A 52 -10.90 -0.67 3.74
CA THR A 52 -11.18 0.43 4.67
C THR A 52 -9.88 0.99 5.25
N GLU A 53 -9.96 2.16 5.86
CA GLU A 53 -8.85 2.77 6.60
C GLU A 53 -8.88 2.43 8.11
N LEU A 54 -9.61 1.38 8.50
CA LEU A 54 -9.76 0.99 9.90
C LEU A 54 -8.41 0.52 10.47
N SER A 55 -8.13 0.90 11.71
CA SER A 55 -7.03 0.36 12.49
C SER A 55 -7.21 -1.15 12.75
N ALA A 56 -6.16 -1.84 13.19
CA ALA A 56 -6.24 -3.26 13.50
C ALA A 56 -7.31 -3.57 14.57
N ALA A 57 -7.44 -2.72 15.58
CA ALA A 57 -8.45 -2.87 16.63
C ALA A 57 -9.88 -2.68 16.09
N GLU A 58 -10.11 -1.65 15.27
CA GLU A 58 -11.40 -1.39 14.64
C GLU A 58 -11.77 -2.50 13.65
N ALA A 59 -10.84 -2.97 12.82
CA ALA A 59 -11.07 -4.08 11.91
C ALA A 59 -11.38 -5.39 12.66
N ALA A 60 -10.67 -5.68 13.76
CA ALA A 60 -10.96 -6.82 14.60
C ALA A 60 -12.37 -6.77 15.22
N ALA A 61 -12.89 -5.57 15.55
CA ALA A 61 -14.22 -5.37 16.05
C ALA A 61 -15.34 -5.66 15.03
N THR A 62 -15.00 -5.73 13.73
CA THR A 62 -15.94 -6.11 12.65
C THR A 62 -16.16 -7.62 12.54
N VAL A 63 -15.32 -8.44 13.20
CA VAL A 63 -15.34 -9.89 13.10
C VAL A 63 -16.54 -10.44 13.88
N VAL A 64 -17.38 -11.18 13.18
CA VAL A 64 -18.61 -11.80 13.71
C VAL A 64 -18.59 -13.34 13.64
N ASP A 65 -17.47 -13.92 13.14
CA ASP A 65 -17.26 -15.38 13.00
C ASP A 65 -17.60 -16.13 14.29
N GLY A 66 -18.31 -17.22 14.14
CA GLY A 66 -18.73 -18.13 15.22
C GLY A 66 -19.91 -18.98 14.82
N THR A 67 -20.33 -19.87 15.70
CA THR A 67 -21.50 -20.70 15.44
C THR A 67 -22.73 -19.85 15.13
N GLY A 68 -23.35 -20.05 13.96
CA GLY A 68 -24.52 -19.29 13.51
C GLY A 68 -24.19 -17.93 12.90
N ASP A 69 -22.99 -17.73 12.37
CA ASP A 69 -22.60 -16.55 11.57
C ASP A 69 -23.24 -16.51 10.17
N ASN A 70 -23.87 -17.62 9.77
CA ASN A 70 -24.52 -17.79 8.47
C ASN A 70 -23.57 -17.51 7.28
N GLY A 71 -22.29 -17.85 7.46
CA GLY A 71 -21.24 -17.70 6.46
C GLY A 71 -20.66 -16.29 6.33
N ILE A 72 -20.94 -15.40 7.27
CA ILE A 72 -20.36 -14.06 7.34
C ILE A 72 -19.38 -14.01 8.50
N ASP A 73 -18.08 -13.96 8.21
CA ASP A 73 -17.03 -13.94 9.24
C ASP A 73 -16.70 -12.52 9.72
N ALA A 74 -16.86 -11.52 8.86
CA ALA A 74 -16.75 -10.11 9.24
C ALA A 74 -17.72 -9.24 8.44
N ILE A 75 -18.18 -8.13 9.05
CA ILE A 75 -19.02 -7.13 8.42
C ILE A 75 -18.53 -5.74 8.80
N ALA A 76 -18.20 -4.92 7.81
CA ALA A 76 -17.77 -3.55 7.99
C ALA A 76 -18.67 -2.59 7.22
N ILE A 77 -19.01 -1.46 7.84
CA ILE A 77 -19.81 -0.40 7.23
C ILE A 77 -18.90 0.81 7.04
N ASP A 78 -18.83 1.29 5.82
CA ASP A 78 -18.11 2.52 5.44
C ASP A 78 -19.14 3.59 5.04
N PRO A 79 -19.57 4.45 5.96
CA PRO A 79 -20.61 5.44 5.71
C PRO A 79 -20.14 6.55 4.74
N LEU A 80 -18.84 6.81 4.65
CA LEU A 80 -18.30 7.83 3.74
C LEU A 80 -18.40 7.39 2.27
N GLN A 81 -18.17 6.10 2.03
CA GLN A 81 -18.24 5.49 0.70
C GLN A 81 -19.63 4.87 0.42
N ARG A 82 -20.56 4.92 1.39
CA ARG A 82 -21.90 4.30 1.33
C ARG A 82 -21.83 2.83 0.94
N ARG A 83 -20.97 2.06 1.61
CA ARG A 83 -20.77 0.66 1.28
C ARG A 83 -20.70 -0.23 2.51
N VAL A 84 -21.17 -1.47 2.32
CA VAL A 84 -21.06 -2.53 3.30
C VAL A 84 -20.15 -3.63 2.75
N ILE A 85 -19.12 -3.99 3.50
CA ILE A 85 -18.15 -5.02 3.15
C ILE A 85 -18.46 -6.26 3.99
N LEU A 86 -18.74 -7.38 3.33
CA LEU A 86 -18.97 -8.68 3.97
C LEU A 86 -17.83 -9.62 3.62
N VAL A 87 -17.28 -10.30 4.58
CA VAL A 87 -16.13 -11.17 4.39
C VAL A 87 -16.46 -12.60 4.83
N GLN A 88 -16.19 -13.56 3.95
CA GLN A 88 -16.05 -14.98 4.28
C GLN A 88 -14.58 -15.33 4.21
N SER A 89 -13.99 -15.81 5.28
CA SER A 89 -12.57 -16.11 5.39
C SER A 89 -12.28 -17.61 5.52
N LYS A 90 -11.13 -18.03 5.00
CA LYS A 90 -10.67 -19.41 5.15
C LYS A 90 -9.15 -19.48 5.22
N TRP A 91 -8.66 -19.76 6.42
CA TRP A 91 -7.24 -20.03 6.58
C TRP A 91 -6.86 -21.42 6.06
N ASP A 92 -5.95 -21.49 5.11
CA ASP A 92 -5.31 -22.71 4.63
C ASP A 92 -3.78 -22.65 4.82
N GLY A 93 -3.27 -23.54 5.68
CA GLY A 93 -1.84 -23.64 5.97
C GLY A 93 -0.99 -24.19 4.83
N SER A 94 -1.60 -24.80 3.80
CA SER A 94 -0.89 -25.30 2.61
C SER A 94 -0.60 -24.20 1.58
N GLY A 95 -1.43 -23.17 1.53
CA GLY A 95 -1.39 -22.12 0.52
C GLY A 95 -2.02 -22.51 -0.82
N ASP A 96 -2.80 -23.60 -0.87
CA ASP A 96 -3.39 -24.16 -2.10
C ASP A 96 -4.91 -24.38 -2.02
N GLY A 97 -5.51 -24.18 -0.85
CA GLY A 97 -6.94 -24.32 -0.63
C GLY A 97 -7.77 -23.30 -1.42
N SER A 98 -9.07 -23.51 -1.48
CA SER A 98 -10.06 -22.58 -2.03
C SER A 98 -11.35 -22.66 -1.24
N LEU A 99 -12.27 -21.71 -1.44
CA LEU A 99 -13.59 -21.76 -0.83
C LEU A 99 -14.41 -22.90 -1.44
N GLY A 100 -14.99 -23.74 -0.56
CA GLY A 100 -15.83 -24.87 -0.98
C GLY A 100 -17.24 -24.44 -1.41
N LEU A 101 -17.94 -25.29 -2.16
CA LEU A 101 -19.30 -25.03 -2.61
C LEU A 101 -20.28 -24.82 -1.44
N ALA A 102 -20.13 -25.58 -0.36
CA ALA A 102 -20.98 -25.41 0.83
C ALA A 102 -20.77 -24.04 1.48
N ASP A 103 -19.52 -23.61 1.63
CA ASP A 103 -19.18 -22.30 2.21
C ASP A 103 -19.71 -21.17 1.29
N SER A 104 -19.58 -21.31 -0.05
CA SER A 104 -20.09 -20.34 -1.03
C SER A 104 -21.62 -20.18 -0.93
N ARG A 105 -22.35 -21.31 -0.82
CA ARG A 105 -23.82 -21.30 -0.65
C ARG A 105 -24.24 -20.69 0.66
N ASN A 106 -23.52 -20.99 1.73
CA ASN A 106 -23.81 -20.44 3.06
C ASN A 106 -23.61 -18.92 3.07
N PHE A 107 -22.50 -18.43 2.51
CA PHE A 107 -22.21 -17.00 2.43
C PHE A 107 -23.26 -16.24 1.62
N THR A 108 -23.63 -16.74 0.43
CA THR A 108 -24.65 -16.09 -0.41
C THR A 108 -26.05 -16.16 0.22
N ALA A 109 -26.39 -17.23 0.96
CA ALA A 109 -27.64 -17.33 1.73
C ALA A 109 -27.63 -16.36 2.90
N GLY A 110 -26.53 -16.25 3.64
CA GLY A 110 -26.36 -15.26 4.71
C GLY A 110 -26.50 -13.83 4.22
N PHE A 111 -25.92 -13.52 3.07
CA PHE A 111 -26.08 -12.19 2.46
C PHE A 111 -27.56 -11.89 2.14
N ARG A 112 -28.32 -12.82 1.55
CA ARG A 112 -29.76 -12.63 1.31
C ARG A 112 -30.53 -12.46 2.60
N ASP A 113 -30.26 -13.28 3.63
CA ASP A 113 -30.91 -13.16 4.93
C ASP A 113 -30.61 -11.80 5.59
N LEU A 114 -29.39 -11.24 5.38
CA LEU A 114 -29.03 -9.91 5.86
C LEU A 114 -29.83 -8.81 5.15
N LEU A 115 -29.95 -8.88 3.80
CA LEU A 115 -30.74 -7.94 3.02
C LEU A 115 -32.22 -7.98 3.41
N ASP A 116 -32.74 -9.19 3.72
CA ASP A 116 -34.10 -9.39 4.21
C ASP A 116 -34.28 -9.03 5.68
N THR A 117 -33.27 -8.48 6.34
CA THR A 117 -33.27 -8.11 7.78
C THR A 117 -33.64 -9.26 8.74
N LYS A 118 -33.34 -10.50 8.36
CA LYS A 118 -33.61 -11.71 9.15
C LYS A 118 -32.55 -11.94 10.22
N PHE A 119 -32.35 -10.96 11.11
CA PHE A 119 -31.26 -10.97 12.10
C PHE A 119 -31.38 -12.13 13.10
N ASP A 120 -32.57 -12.69 13.28
CA ASP A 120 -32.81 -13.87 14.11
C ASP A 120 -32.05 -15.13 13.66
N ARG A 121 -31.62 -15.17 12.41
CA ARG A 121 -30.81 -16.26 11.81
C ARG A 121 -29.32 -16.15 12.10
N PHE A 122 -28.88 -15.06 12.70
CA PHE A 122 -27.47 -14.79 12.96
C PHE A 122 -27.10 -14.94 14.42
N ASN A 123 -25.80 -15.09 14.66
CA ASN A 123 -25.25 -15.18 16.00
C ASN A 123 -25.34 -13.83 16.75
N THR A 124 -25.06 -13.86 18.06
CA THR A 124 -25.14 -12.68 18.91
C THR A 124 -24.15 -11.56 18.52
N ARG A 125 -23.01 -11.89 17.91
CA ARG A 125 -22.00 -10.90 17.49
C ARG A 125 -22.52 -10.05 16.33
N LEU A 126 -23.12 -10.66 15.32
CA LEU A 126 -23.70 -9.93 14.19
C LEU A 126 -24.95 -9.18 14.64
N ARG A 127 -25.82 -9.79 15.45
CA ARG A 127 -27.01 -9.12 16.00
C ARG A 127 -26.67 -7.88 16.83
N ALA A 128 -25.54 -7.85 17.50
CA ALA A 128 -25.10 -6.66 18.23
C ALA A 128 -24.83 -5.45 17.31
N GLN A 129 -24.74 -5.66 16.01
CA GLN A 129 -24.56 -4.61 15.00
C GLN A 129 -25.85 -4.31 14.20
N GLU A 130 -26.97 -4.94 14.56
CA GLU A 130 -28.27 -4.86 13.85
C GLU A 130 -28.69 -3.42 13.53
N GLU A 131 -28.65 -2.52 14.52
CA GLU A 131 -29.03 -1.12 14.33
C GLU A 131 -28.18 -0.41 13.28
N LYS A 132 -26.86 -0.60 13.32
CA LYS A 132 -25.93 0.00 12.35
C LYS A 132 -26.13 -0.57 10.95
N ILE A 133 -26.35 -1.89 10.87
CA ILE A 133 -26.57 -2.58 9.59
C ILE A 133 -27.89 -2.10 8.99
N THR A 134 -28.97 -2.04 9.77
CA THR A 134 -30.27 -1.54 9.31
C THR A 134 -30.16 -0.10 8.79
N GLN A 135 -29.47 0.76 9.53
CA GLN A 135 -29.24 2.14 9.08
C GLN A 135 -28.48 2.20 7.76
N ALA A 136 -27.50 1.31 7.53
CA ALA A 136 -26.78 1.26 6.26
C ALA A 136 -27.67 0.71 5.13
N LEU A 137 -28.55 -0.25 5.40
CA LEU A 137 -29.50 -0.81 4.43
C LEU A 137 -30.61 0.17 4.03
N ASP A 138 -30.93 1.13 4.88
CA ASP A 138 -31.92 2.19 4.59
C ASP A 138 -31.37 3.27 3.63
N ASP A 139 -30.07 3.31 3.37
CA ASP A 139 -29.47 4.23 2.40
C ASP A 139 -29.70 3.71 0.97
N VAL A 140 -30.42 4.46 0.16
CA VAL A 140 -30.79 4.08 -1.24
C VAL A 140 -29.58 3.90 -2.17
N ASP A 141 -28.46 4.54 -1.84
CA ASP A 141 -27.22 4.49 -2.62
C ASP A 141 -26.20 3.52 -2.06
N VAL A 142 -26.57 2.67 -1.07
CA VAL A 142 -25.66 1.69 -0.48
C VAL A 142 -25.24 0.64 -1.50
N THR A 143 -23.95 0.32 -1.49
CA THR A 143 -23.38 -0.77 -2.29
C THR A 143 -22.74 -1.83 -1.40
N PHE A 144 -22.60 -3.05 -1.94
CA PHE A 144 -22.08 -4.18 -1.20
C PHE A 144 -20.84 -4.75 -1.87
N ILE A 145 -19.83 -5.09 -1.06
CA ILE A 145 -18.65 -5.82 -1.51
C ILE A 145 -18.63 -7.17 -0.77
N LEU A 146 -18.82 -8.25 -1.52
CA LEU A 146 -18.67 -9.61 -1.00
C LEU A 146 -17.21 -10.04 -1.19
N VAL A 147 -16.53 -10.30 -0.09
CA VAL A 147 -15.10 -10.64 -0.10
C VAL A 147 -14.90 -12.09 0.32
N VAL A 148 -14.30 -12.88 -0.55
CA VAL A 148 -13.77 -14.20 -0.21
C VAL A 148 -12.29 -14.06 0.11
N ALA A 149 -11.93 -14.23 1.37
CA ALA A 149 -10.58 -14.10 1.88
C ALA A 149 -9.97 -15.48 2.16
N THR A 150 -8.94 -15.89 1.42
CA THR A 150 -8.28 -17.18 1.62
C THR A 150 -6.77 -17.08 1.52
N THR A 151 -6.04 -17.87 2.29
CA THR A 151 -4.59 -18.06 2.07
C THR A 151 -4.27 -19.08 0.97
N GLY A 152 -5.26 -19.46 0.17
CA GLY A 152 -5.14 -20.38 -0.97
C GLY A 152 -5.18 -19.65 -2.32
N ARG A 153 -5.91 -20.26 -3.26
CA ARG A 153 -6.06 -19.75 -4.62
C ARG A 153 -7.22 -18.75 -4.70
N THR A 154 -7.07 -17.73 -5.53
CA THR A 154 -8.14 -16.79 -5.86
C THR A 154 -9.19 -17.40 -6.78
N GLU A 155 -8.80 -18.37 -7.59
CA GLU A 155 -9.71 -19.06 -8.51
C GLU A 155 -10.64 -19.98 -7.74
N LEU A 156 -11.93 -19.70 -7.78
CA LEU A 156 -12.97 -20.56 -7.27
C LEU A 156 -13.24 -21.71 -8.22
N ALA A 157 -13.57 -22.89 -7.68
CA ALA A 157 -14.06 -24.01 -8.51
C ALA A 157 -15.35 -23.60 -9.23
N ALA A 158 -15.56 -24.09 -10.47
CA ALA A 158 -16.71 -23.73 -11.30
C ALA A 158 -18.07 -23.77 -10.57
N PRO A 159 -18.40 -24.79 -9.72
CA PRO A 159 -19.65 -24.79 -8.98
C PRO A 159 -19.75 -23.67 -7.92
N SER A 160 -18.63 -23.29 -7.28
CA SER A 160 -18.60 -22.18 -6.32
C SER A 160 -18.71 -20.84 -7.03
N SER A 161 -18.02 -20.68 -8.18
CA SER A 161 -18.11 -19.48 -9.02
C SER A 161 -19.53 -19.26 -9.54
N ALA A 162 -20.23 -20.31 -9.96
CA ALA A 162 -21.60 -20.23 -10.45
C ALA A 162 -22.57 -19.66 -9.37
N VAL A 163 -22.42 -20.09 -8.10
CA VAL A 163 -23.26 -19.59 -6.99
C VAL A 163 -23.13 -18.06 -6.82
N PHE A 164 -21.92 -17.52 -6.96
CA PHE A 164 -21.72 -16.07 -6.89
C PHE A 164 -22.18 -15.37 -8.16
N SER A 165 -21.96 -15.95 -9.36
CA SER A 165 -22.45 -15.37 -10.60
C SER A 165 -23.96 -15.24 -10.59
N ASP A 166 -24.69 -16.29 -10.20
CA ASP A 166 -26.15 -16.29 -10.09
C ASP A 166 -26.63 -15.18 -9.13
N LEU A 167 -25.93 -15.00 -7.99
CA LEU A 167 -26.25 -13.93 -7.04
C LEU A 167 -26.01 -12.53 -7.64
N LEU A 168 -24.88 -12.35 -8.31
CA LEU A 168 -24.53 -11.04 -8.91
C LEU A 168 -25.50 -10.69 -10.03
N ASP A 169 -25.90 -11.66 -10.87
CA ASP A 169 -26.88 -11.46 -11.93
C ASP A 169 -28.25 -11.07 -11.35
N GLU A 170 -28.69 -11.75 -10.28
CA GLU A 170 -29.94 -11.44 -9.56
C GLU A 170 -29.92 -10.01 -8.96
N MET A 171 -28.82 -9.63 -8.27
CA MET A 171 -28.77 -8.37 -7.52
C MET A 171 -28.50 -7.15 -8.40
N ASN A 172 -27.85 -7.34 -9.55
CA ASN A 172 -27.42 -6.25 -10.43
C ASN A 172 -28.27 -6.09 -11.70
N GLU A 173 -29.50 -6.63 -11.74
CA GLU A 173 -30.37 -6.55 -12.94
C GLU A 173 -30.58 -5.12 -13.46
N SER A 174 -30.72 -4.15 -12.58
CA SER A 174 -31.04 -2.76 -12.93
C SER A 174 -29.88 -1.79 -12.70
N GLN A 175 -29.06 -2.03 -11.70
CA GLN A 175 -27.93 -1.21 -11.28
C GLN A 175 -26.90 -2.09 -10.57
N GLN A 176 -25.63 -1.78 -10.72
CA GLN A 176 -24.58 -2.48 -10.02
C GLN A 176 -24.54 -2.07 -8.54
N VAL A 177 -25.20 -2.85 -7.69
CA VAL A 177 -25.25 -2.65 -6.22
C VAL A 177 -24.37 -3.63 -5.44
N VAL A 178 -24.02 -4.78 -6.04
CA VAL A 178 -23.20 -5.81 -5.42
C VAL A 178 -21.98 -6.10 -6.28
N SER A 179 -20.81 -6.14 -5.67
CA SER A 179 -19.56 -6.61 -6.29
C SER A 179 -18.97 -7.76 -5.48
N MET A 180 -18.12 -8.55 -6.12
CA MET A 180 -17.41 -9.65 -5.47
C MET A 180 -15.91 -9.52 -5.70
N GLU A 181 -15.15 -9.75 -4.65
CA GLU A 181 -13.69 -9.77 -4.67
C GLU A 181 -13.18 -11.07 -4.04
N THR A 182 -12.14 -11.64 -4.61
CA THR A 182 -11.46 -12.80 -4.03
C THR A 182 -10.01 -12.45 -3.74
N LEU A 183 -9.65 -12.50 -2.46
CA LEU A 183 -8.29 -12.25 -1.98
C LEU A 183 -7.61 -13.60 -1.68
N GLY A 184 -6.48 -13.85 -2.32
CA GLY A 184 -5.66 -15.03 -2.12
C GLY A 184 -4.37 -14.75 -1.35
N LEU A 185 -3.53 -15.78 -1.22
CA LEU A 185 -2.25 -15.70 -0.51
C LEU A 185 -1.32 -14.59 -1.08
N SER A 186 -1.28 -14.42 -2.41
CA SER A 186 -0.49 -13.38 -3.06
C SER A 186 -0.94 -11.99 -2.67
N ASP A 187 -2.27 -11.77 -2.62
CA ASP A 187 -2.86 -10.47 -2.34
C ASP A 187 -2.58 -10.06 -0.88
N PHE A 188 -2.76 -10.99 0.06
CA PHE A 188 -2.42 -10.74 1.47
C PHE A 188 -0.91 -10.53 1.68
N HIS A 189 -0.07 -11.31 1.01
CA HIS A 189 1.38 -11.13 1.10
C HIS A 189 1.80 -9.76 0.54
N SER A 190 1.24 -9.35 -0.60
CA SER A 190 1.46 -8.02 -1.18
C SER A 190 0.99 -6.91 -0.25
N PHE A 191 -0.24 -7.01 0.27
CA PHE A 191 -0.79 -6.03 1.20
C PHE A 191 0.06 -5.86 2.48
N ILE A 192 0.54 -6.96 3.06
CA ILE A 192 1.44 -6.92 4.22
C ILE A 192 2.80 -6.32 3.84
N SER A 193 3.33 -6.67 2.66
CA SER A 193 4.60 -6.14 2.15
C SER A 193 4.48 -4.65 1.82
N GLU A 194 3.37 -4.22 1.26
CA GLU A 194 3.02 -2.82 1.03
C GLU A 194 2.86 -2.05 2.34
N GLY A 195 2.27 -2.67 3.37
CA GLY A 195 2.22 -2.14 4.73
C GLY A 195 3.60 -1.88 5.34
N LEU A 196 4.62 -2.68 4.98
CA LEU A 196 6.02 -2.45 5.33
C LEU A 196 6.68 -1.37 4.48
N GLY A 197 6.23 -1.18 3.23
CA GLY A 197 6.65 -0.14 2.28
C GLY A 197 5.75 1.10 2.25
N GLY A 198 4.62 1.07 2.94
CA GLY A 198 3.55 2.07 2.90
C GLY A 198 2.37 1.63 2.01
N SER A 199 1.13 1.78 2.49
CA SER A 199 -0.08 1.55 1.69
C SER A 199 -0.13 2.46 0.46
N ARG A 200 -0.78 1.99 -0.62
CA ARG A 200 -1.05 2.78 -1.82
C ARG A 200 -1.58 4.17 -1.47
N ILE A 201 -1.11 5.16 -2.17
CA ILE A 201 -1.50 6.55 -1.96
C ILE A 201 -2.35 7.01 -3.14
N ASP A 202 -3.60 7.33 -2.85
CA ASP A 202 -4.57 7.87 -3.80
C ASP A 202 -5.08 9.21 -3.26
N PHE A 203 -5.11 10.25 -4.09
CA PHE A 203 -5.70 11.54 -3.72
C PHE A 203 -6.10 12.35 -4.94
N ASN A 204 -6.93 13.37 -4.70
CA ASN A 204 -7.32 14.34 -5.70
C ASN A 204 -6.45 15.58 -5.62
N VAL A 205 -6.12 16.16 -6.77
CA VAL A 205 -5.34 17.39 -6.87
C VAL A 205 -5.99 18.36 -7.85
N GLN A 206 -6.01 19.63 -7.49
CA GLN A 206 -6.35 20.71 -8.41
C GLN A 206 -5.06 21.30 -8.96
N LEU A 207 -4.90 21.28 -10.28
CA LEU A 207 -3.77 21.89 -10.98
C LEU A 207 -4.19 23.22 -11.59
N GLU A 208 -3.38 24.25 -11.38
CA GLU A 208 -3.47 25.51 -12.07
C GLU A 208 -2.51 25.56 -13.27
N ASN A 209 -2.92 26.29 -14.31
CA ASN A 209 -2.12 26.45 -15.53
C ASN A 209 -1.57 25.12 -16.06
N TRP A 210 -2.43 24.10 -16.08
CA TRP A 210 -2.06 22.74 -16.37
C TRP A 210 -1.91 22.48 -17.88
N GLY A 211 -1.08 21.50 -18.20
CA GLY A 211 -0.91 20.95 -19.54
C GLY A 211 -0.73 19.43 -19.50
N THR A 212 -0.71 18.81 -20.67
CA THR A 212 -0.53 17.37 -20.83
C THR A 212 0.48 17.05 -21.89
N VAL A 213 1.18 15.93 -21.72
CA VAL A 213 1.96 15.21 -22.71
C VAL A 213 1.25 13.88 -22.94
N SER A 214 0.81 13.61 -24.17
CA SER A 214 0.02 12.40 -24.47
C SER A 214 0.84 11.28 -25.09
N GLU A 215 1.99 11.60 -25.68
CA GLU A 215 2.86 10.63 -26.35
C GLU A 215 4.32 10.79 -25.92
N PRO A 216 5.10 9.70 -25.77
CA PRO A 216 4.66 8.30 -25.92
C PRO A 216 3.82 7.77 -24.74
N TYR A 217 3.83 8.46 -23.59
CA TYR A 217 3.06 8.11 -22.39
C TYR A 217 2.43 9.33 -21.78
N GLU A 218 1.29 9.13 -21.13
CA GLU A 218 0.49 10.22 -20.60
C GLU A 218 1.15 10.83 -19.35
N ALA A 219 1.26 12.14 -19.35
CA ALA A 219 1.73 12.91 -18.20
C ALA A 219 0.99 14.26 -18.14
N TYR A 220 0.78 14.73 -16.91
CA TYR A 220 0.17 16.02 -16.63
C TYR A 220 1.14 16.89 -15.84
N TYR A 221 1.10 18.18 -16.09
CA TYR A 221 1.92 19.15 -15.36
C TYR A 221 1.10 20.42 -15.08
N GLY A 222 1.52 21.15 -14.08
CA GLY A 222 0.89 22.40 -13.66
C GLY A 222 1.53 22.94 -12.39
N VAL A 223 0.82 23.83 -11.74
CA VAL A 223 1.24 24.37 -10.46
C VAL A 223 0.19 24.08 -9.39
N VAL A 224 0.68 23.92 -8.16
CA VAL A 224 -0.14 23.78 -6.95
C VAL A 224 0.41 24.76 -5.90
N THR A 225 -0.39 25.11 -4.89
CA THR A 225 0.09 25.90 -3.77
C THR A 225 1.01 25.06 -2.87
N ALA A 226 1.95 25.71 -2.18
CA ALA A 226 2.79 25.02 -1.20
C ALA A 226 1.95 24.45 -0.05
N SER A 227 0.82 25.07 0.32
CA SER A 227 -0.13 24.54 1.29
C SER A 227 -0.69 23.18 0.87
N SER A 228 -1.02 22.99 -0.42
CA SER A 228 -1.44 21.69 -0.96
C SER A 228 -0.35 20.63 -0.79
N VAL A 229 0.90 20.97 -1.09
CA VAL A 229 2.05 20.06 -0.94
C VAL A 229 2.31 19.73 0.53
N ALA A 230 2.19 20.70 1.44
CA ALA A 230 2.29 20.47 2.87
C ALA A 230 1.23 19.47 3.36
N ASN A 231 -0.02 19.63 2.90
CA ASN A 231 -1.13 18.73 3.22
C ASN A 231 -0.89 17.30 2.72
N TRP A 232 -0.25 17.11 1.56
CA TRP A 232 0.11 15.75 1.11
C TRP A 232 1.06 15.08 2.09
N TYR A 233 2.10 15.79 2.54
CA TYR A 233 3.06 15.21 3.47
C TYR A 233 2.46 15.01 4.87
N GLU A 234 1.59 15.91 5.32
CA GLU A 234 0.86 15.76 6.60
C GLU A 234 0.04 14.46 6.63
N HIS A 235 -0.66 14.14 5.53
CA HIS A 235 -1.52 12.95 5.47
C HIS A 235 -0.74 11.66 5.20
N PHE A 236 0.27 11.71 4.35
CA PHE A 236 0.93 10.50 3.85
C PHE A 236 2.36 10.30 4.36
N GLY A 237 3.00 11.34 4.88
CA GLY A 237 4.36 11.28 5.42
C GLY A 237 5.38 10.75 4.42
N ASP A 238 6.36 10.03 4.94
CA ASP A 238 7.45 9.42 4.15
C ASP A 238 6.97 8.38 3.12
N ARG A 239 5.73 7.89 3.22
CA ARG A 239 5.14 6.96 2.25
C ARG A 239 5.08 7.56 0.84
N LEU A 240 4.92 8.89 0.73
CA LEU A 240 4.99 9.61 -0.54
C LEU A 240 6.28 9.33 -1.32
N PHE A 241 7.34 8.89 -0.64
CA PHE A 241 8.66 8.68 -1.23
C PHE A 241 9.00 7.20 -1.39
N SER A 242 8.01 6.32 -1.42
CA SER A 242 8.21 4.86 -1.47
C SER A 242 9.10 4.42 -2.64
N GLN A 243 8.95 5.02 -3.82
CA GLN A 243 9.77 4.77 -5.00
C GLN A 243 10.91 5.79 -5.20
N ASN A 244 11.14 6.68 -4.24
CA ASN A 244 12.27 7.59 -4.30
C ASN A 244 13.55 6.88 -3.87
N ILE A 245 14.64 7.10 -4.61
CA ILE A 245 15.96 6.53 -4.28
C ILE A 245 16.61 7.16 -3.06
N ARG A 246 16.08 8.29 -2.59
CA ARG A 246 16.57 9.02 -1.41
C ARG A 246 15.41 9.38 -0.50
N LYS A 247 15.56 9.14 0.80
CA LYS A 247 14.76 9.85 1.80
C LYS A 247 15.17 11.32 1.84
N ALA A 248 14.23 12.17 2.24
CA ALA A 248 14.55 13.57 2.55
C ALA A 248 15.68 13.59 3.58
N LEU A 249 16.83 14.13 3.19
CA LEU A 249 17.94 14.34 4.13
C LEU A 249 17.47 15.35 5.19
N GLY A 250 17.79 15.10 6.45
CA GLY A 250 17.54 16.04 7.54
C GLY A 250 18.06 17.46 7.25
N ASN A 251 17.99 18.39 8.18
CA ASN A 251 18.35 19.79 7.98
C ASN A 251 19.64 19.97 7.18
N THR A 252 19.49 20.40 5.95
CA THR A 252 20.61 20.75 5.03
C THR A 252 20.49 22.21 4.64
N SER A 253 21.57 22.81 4.14
CA SER A 253 21.56 24.18 3.60
C SER A 253 20.51 24.40 2.50
N VAL A 254 20.13 23.34 1.79
CA VAL A 254 19.08 23.35 0.76
C VAL A 254 17.71 23.52 1.42
N ASN A 255 17.44 22.81 2.53
CA ASN A 255 16.19 22.90 3.26
C ASN A 255 16.00 24.31 3.86
N GLU A 256 17.08 24.92 4.35
CA GLU A 256 17.05 26.30 4.85
C GLU A 256 16.74 27.30 3.74
N ALA A 257 17.30 27.12 2.54
CA ALA A 257 17.03 27.98 1.39
C ALA A 257 15.57 27.89 0.93
N VAL A 258 15.01 26.68 0.86
CA VAL A 258 13.60 26.43 0.49
C VAL A 258 12.68 27.09 1.53
N THR A 259 12.92 26.83 2.81
CA THR A 259 12.16 27.43 3.91
C THR A 259 12.26 28.96 3.88
N HIS A 260 13.46 29.51 3.70
CA HIS A 260 13.68 30.96 3.62
C HIS A 260 12.87 31.59 2.47
N THR A 261 12.82 30.96 1.30
CA THR A 261 12.06 31.47 0.16
C THR A 261 10.56 31.52 0.47
N ILE A 262 10.00 30.47 1.07
CA ILE A 262 8.56 30.45 1.47
C ILE A 262 8.23 31.59 2.42
N LEU A 263 9.15 31.88 3.37
CA LEU A 263 8.94 32.85 4.43
C LEU A 263 9.09 34.30 3.98
N LYS A 264 10.03 34.56 3.14
CA LYS A 264 10.48 35.92 2.83
C LYS A 264 10.08 36.38 1.43
N ASP A 265 9.90 35.42 0.51
CA ASP A 265 9.69 35.74 -0.89
C ASP A 265 8.86 34.63 -1.63
N PRO A 266 7.66 34.32 -1.10
CA PRO A 266 6.85 33.18 -1.59
C PRO A 266 6.51 33.29 -3.09
N GLN A 267 6.34 34.49 -3.62
CA GLN A 267 6.00 34.75 -5.02
C GLN A 267 7.10 34.30 -5.99
N HIS A 268 8.38 34.22 -5.52
CA HIS A 268 9.50 33.74 -6.31
C HIS A 268 9.78 32.25 -6.15
N PHE A 269 9.00 31.53 -5.36
CA PHE A 269 9.23 30.11 -5.07
C PHE A 269 9.31 29.27 -6.33
N TRP A 270 8.40 29.50 -7.27
CA TRP A 270 8.36 28.80 -8.55
C TRP A 270 9.66 28.98 -9.38
N TYR A 271 10.29 30.12 -9.31
CA TYR A 271 11.52 30.42 -10.07
C TYR A 271 12.78 29.80 -9.46
N PHE A 272 12.78 29.60 -8.13
CA PHE A 272 13.97 29.18 -7.39
C PHE A 272 14.01 27.69 -7.08
N ASN A 273 12.90 26.96 -7.31
CA ASN A 273 12.78 25.56 -6.95
C ASN A 273 12.43 24.68 -8.15
N ASN A 274 13.00 23.47 -8.21
CA ASN A 274 12.81 22.54 -9.31
C ASN A 274 11.44 21.83 -9.33
N GLY A 275 10.60 22.08 -8.30
CA GLY A 275 9.28 21.46 -8.20
C GLY A 275 9.33 19.98 -7.79
N VAL A 276 8.23 19.29 -8.08
CA VAL A 276 7.98 17.91 -7.66
C VAL A 276 7.65 17.06 -8.88
N THR A 277 8.20 15.85 -8.97
CA THR A 277 7.81 14.84 -9.95
C THR A 277 7.29 13.61 -9.22
N ALA A 278 6.08 13.20 -9.57
CA ALA A 278 5.46 11.99 -9.07
C ALA A 278 5.12 11.01 -10.20
N LEU A 279 5.28 9.73 -9.92
CA LEU A 279 4.74 8.62 -10.70
C LEU A 279 3.37 8.27 -10.13
N CYS A 280 2.43 7.94 -11.00
CA CYS A 280 1.09 7.50 -10.63
C CYS A 280 0.75 6.24 -11.41
N GLU A 281 0.09 5.28 -10.79
CA GLU A 281 -0.44 4.13 -11.54
C GLU A 281 -1.41 4.61 -12.62
N SER A 282 -2.32 5.53 -12.27
CA SER A 282 -3.12 6.25 -13.26
C SER A 282 -3.38 7.70 -12.83
N VAL A 283 -3.64 8.55 -13.82
CA VAL A 283 -4.06 9.94 -13.64
C VAL A 283 -5.33 10.16 -14.42
N LYS A 284 -6.43 10.50 -13.75
CA LYS A 284 -7.72 10.71 -14.42
C LYS A 284 -8.19 12.14 -14.18
N LYS A 285 -8.42 12.87 -15.27
CA LYS A 285 -9.06 14.19 -15.18
C LYS A 285 -10.55 14.03 -14.87
N THR A 286 -11.02 14.73 -13.85
CA THR A 286 -12.44 14.73 -13.51
C THR A 286 -13.24 15.63 -14.45
N ALA A 287 -14.56 15.38 -14.58
CA ALA A 287 -15.41 16.17 -15.45
C ALA A 287 -15.55 17.64 -14.99
N ARG A 288 -15.26 17.93 -13.71
CA ARG A 288 -15.34 19.26 -13.14
C ARG A 288 -14.20 20.12 -13.70
N GLY A 289 -14.53 21.25 -14.33
CA GLY A 289 -13.53 22.14 -14.95
C GLY A 289 -12.97 21.63 -16.30
N ALA A 290 -13.64 20.66 -16.96
CA ALA A 290 -13.13 19.97 -18.14
C ALA A 290 -12.72 20.89 -19.31
N ALA A 291 -13.35 22.06 -19.48
CA ALA A 291 -13.08 23.00 -20.56
C ALA A 291 -12.02 24.05 -20.25
N SER A 292 -11.61 24.21 -18.97
CA SER A 292 -10.63 25.21 -18.56
C SER A 292 -9.23 24.63 -18.49
N ARG A 293 -8.23 25.33 -19.04
CA ARG A 293 -6.82 25.05 -18.80
C ARG A 293 -6.25 25.85 -17.62
N THR A 294 -7.00 26.81 -17.12
CA THR A 294 -6.59 27.60 -15.96
C THR A 294 -6.67 26.77 -14.68
N PHE A 295 -7.70 25.90 -14.56
CA PHE A 295 -7.87 24.97 -13.46
C PHE A 295 -8.30 23.61 -13.96
N GLY A 296 -7.84 22.54 -13.34
CA GLY A 296 -8.27 21.18 -13.62
C GLY A 296 -8.18 20.31 -12.38
N ASP A 297 -9.23 19.53 -12.11
CA ASP A 297 -9.25 18.56 -11.01
C ASP A 297 -8.84 17.19 -11.54
N PHE A 298 -7.92 16.54 -10.86
CA PHE A 298 -7.36 15.24 -11.24
C PHE A 298 -7.46 14.27 -10.08
N SER A 299 -7.82 13.02 -10.37
CA SER A 299 -7.76 11.90 -9.45
C SER A 299 -6.48 11.11 -9.75
N LEU A 300 -5.63 11.00 -8.76
CA LEU A 300 -4.34 10.32 -8.83
C LEU A 300 -4.41 9.03 -8.05
N THR A 301 -3.92 7.95 -8.62
CA THR A 301 -3.87 6.64 -7.95
C THR A 301 -2.46 6.09 -7.94
N GLY A 302 -2.05 5.43 -6.85
CA GLY A 302 -0.72 4.85 -6.69
C GLY A 302 0.41 5.89 -6.75
N VAL A 303 0.25 7.01 -6.07
CA VAL A 303 1.19 8.15 -6.16
C VAL A 303 2.49 7.87 -5.42
N SER A 304 3.62 8.12 -6.06
CA SER A 304 4.94 8.13 -5.43
C SER A 304 5.79 9.28 -5.98
N ILE A 305 6.29 10.13 -5.11
CA ILE A 305 7.17 11.26 -5.44
C ILE A 305 8.59 10.75 -5.66
N VAL A 306 9.06 10.81 -6.89
CA VAL A 306 10.40 10.34 -7.29
C VAL A 306 11.45 11.44 -7.37
N ASN A 307 11.02 12.70 -7.41
CA ASN A 307 11.93 13.86 -7.34
C ASN A 307 11.23 15.01 -6.58
N GLY A 308 11.99 15.78 -5.81
CA GLY A 308 11.47 16.89 -5.00
C GLY A 308 11.14 16.52 -3.54
N ALA A 309 11.58 15.37 -3.02
CA ALA A 309 11.34 14.96 -1.64
C ALA A 309 11.82 15.99 -0.60
N GLN A 310 12.99 16.61 -0.83
CA GLN A 310 13.50 17.68 0.04
C GLN A 310 12.61 18.92 0.00
N THR A 311 12.12 19.29 -1.18
CA THR A 311 11.19 20.42 -1.35
C THR A 311 9.91 20.18 -0.57
N VAL A 312 9.31 18.98 -0.70
CA VAL A 312 8.09 18.59 0.03
C VAL A 312 8.29 18.65 1.55
N ALA A 313 9.38 18.04 2.05
CA ALA A 313 9.69 18.02 3.47
C ALA A 313 9.96 19.44 4.03
N SER A 314 10.65 20.30 3.26
CA SER A 314 10.92 21.68 3.66
C SER A 314 9.67 22.57 3.69
N ILE A 315 8.77 22.36 2.71
CA ILE A 315 7.46 23.03 2.68
C ILE A 315 6.63 22.65 3.91
N HIS A 316 6.58 21.37 4.25
CA HIS A 316 5.88 20.89 5.43
C HIS A 316 6.49 21.45 6.74
N GLN A 317 7.81 21.51 6.84
CA GLN A 317 8.49 22.16 7.97
C GLN A 317 8.14 23.65 8.10
N ALA A 318 8.04 24.37 6.98
CA ALA A 318 7.62 25.78 6.98
C ALA A 318 6.17 25.91 7.46
N ALA A 319 5.27 25.02 7.02
CA ALA A 319 3.86 25.00 7.45
C ALA A 319 3.71 24.84 8.96
N HIS A 320 4.49 23.97 9.59
CA HIS A 320 4.46 23.76 11.05
C HIS A 320 5.03 24.93 11.88
N LYS A 321 5.81 25.79 11.27
CA LYS A 321 6.29 27.01 11.96
C LYS A 321 5.26 28.15 11.99
N GLY A 322 4.07 27.90 11.40
CA GLY A 322 2.93 28.83 11.47
C GLY A 322 3.08 30.07 10.60
N GLU A 323 3.74 29.96 9.46
CA GLU A 323 4.17 31.10 8.67
C GLU A 323 3.27 31.36 7.45
N ALA A 324 2.95 32.65 7.28
CA ALA A 324 2.23 33.17 6.12
C ALA A 324 3.07 32.95 4.82
N GLY A 325 2.39 32.74 3.68
CA GLY A 325 3.03 32.66 2.37
C GLY A 325 2.89 31.31 1.65
N LEU A 326 2.38 30.27 2.32
CA LEU A 326 2.19 28.95 1.71
C LEU A 326 1.19 28.96 0.55
N ASP A 327 0.16 29.78 0.62
CA ASP A 327 -0.84 29.90 -0.45
C ASP A 327 -0.35 30.80 -1.61
N GLU A 328 0.65 31.64 -1.35
CA GLU A 328 1.27 32.49 -2.36
C GLU A 328 2.44 31.79 -3.07
N ALA A 329 3.05 30.80 -2.43
CA ALA A 329 4.15 30.02 -2.98
C ALA A 329 3.61 28.94 -3.94
N MET A 330 3.91 29.10 -5.22
CA MET A 330 3.48 28.15 -6.26
C MET A 330 4.57 27.12 -6.52
N VAL A 331 4.17 25.84 -6.52
CA VAL A 331 5.06 24.71 -6.71
C VAL A 331 4.76 24.08 -8.07
N TRP A 332 5.79 23.97 -8.93
CA TRP A 332 5.68 23.21 -10.17
C TRP A 332 5.56 21.71 -9.87
N VAL A 333 4.57 21.06 -10.48
CA VAL A 333 4.36 19.62 -10.31
C VAL A 333 4.20 18.91 -11.65
N ARG A 334 4.66 17.66 -11.70
CA ARG A 334 4.55 16.77 -12.82
C ARG A 334 4.10 15.40 -12.36
N PHE A 335 2.95 14.94 -12.88
CA PHE A 335 2.38 13.62 -12.63
C PHE A 335 2.50 12.78 -13.89
N ILE A 336 3.22 11.67 -13.83
CA ILE A 336 3.46 10.75 -14.94
C ILE A 336 2.64 9.50 -14.71
N SER A 337 1.70 9.22 -15.63
CA SER A 337 0.93 7.98 -15.59
C SER A 337 1.79 6.81 -16.03
N LEU A 338 1.72 5.71 -15.28
CA LEU A 338 2.36 4.44 -15.63
C LEU A 338 1.43 3.54 -16.45
N GLU A 339 0.18 3.96 -16.66
CA GLU A 339 -0.78 3.22 -17.47
C GLU A 339 -0.27 3.10 -18.92
N GLY A 340 -0.17 1.88 -19.42
CA GLY A 340 0.36 1.60 -20.76
C GLY A 340 1.88 1.73 -20.91
N CYS A 341 2.63 2.02 -19.85
CA CYS A 341 4.09 2.09 -19.89
C CYS A 341 4.73 0.69 -19.87
N PRO A 342 5.88 0.50 -20.52
CA PRO A 342 6.60 -0.77 -20.46
C PRO A 342 7.20 -1.01 -19.06
N GLU A 343 7.44 -2.28 -18.76
CA GLU A 343 8.16 -2.67 -17.55
C GLU A 343 9.51 -1.95 -17.43
N GLY A 344 9.83 -1.46 -16.23
CA GLY A 344 11.06 -0.71 -15.96
C GLY A 344 11.00 0.80 -16.27
N PHE A 345 9.92 1.31 -16.89
CA PHE A 345 9.81 2.74 -17.19
C PHE A 345 9.81 3.61 -15.92
N ALA A 346 9.11 3.20 -14.87
CA ALA A 346 9.13 3.89 -13.57
C ALA A 346 10.55 4.04 -13.01
N THR A 347 11.34 2.97 -13.07
CA THR A 347 12.76 2.96 -12.67
C THR A 347 13.60 3.90 -13.53
N ALA A 348 13.37 3.91 -14.84
CA ALA A 348 14.09 4.79 -15.78
C ALA A 348 13.78 6.27 -15.48
N VAL A 349 12.52 6.65 -15.24
CA VAL A 349 12.13 8.01 -14.87
C VAL A 349 12.76 8.41 -13.53
N THR A 350 12.65 7.55 -12.51
CA THR A 350 13.25 7.81 -11.20
C THR A 350 14.76 8.04 -11.31
N ARG A 351 15.44 7.20 -12.09
CA ARG A 351 16.88 7.35 -12.35
C ARG A 351 17.19 8.67 -13.05
N ALA A 352 16.51 8.97 -14.15
CA ALA A 352 16.77 10.17 -14.96
C ALA A 352 16.53 11.47 -14.19
N THR A 353 15.44 11.53 -13.39
CA THR A 353 15.09 12.73 -12.62
C THR A 353 16.02 12.97 -11.41
N ASN A 354 16.70 11.95 -10.93
CA ASN A 354 17.62 12.07 -9.79
C ASN A 354 19.08 12.22 -10.19
N THR A 355 19.47 11.92 -11.45
CA THR A 355 20.86 12.05 -11.93
C THR A 355 21.36 13.50 -12.02
N GLN A 356 20.48 14.47 -11.97
CA GLN A 356 20.85 15.92 -11.98
C GLN A 356 21.49 16.40 -10.66
N ASN A 357 21.38 15.63 -9.59
CA ASN A 357 22.07 15.85 -8.32
C ASN A 357 23.14 14.76 -8.16
N THR A 358 24.22 14.96 -7.40
CA THR A 358 25.30 14.00 -7.18
C THR A 358 24.74 12.70 -6.56
N VAL A 359 24.24 11.80 -7.39
CA VAL A 359 23.72 10.48 -7.01
C VAL A 359 24.87 9.50 -7.06
N GLU A 360 25.15 8.83 -5.94
CA GLU A 360 26.10 7.71 -5.96
C GLU A 360 25.43 6.50 -6.61
N THR A 361 26.20 5.70 -7.34
CA THR A 361 25.72 4.51 -8.06
C THR A 361 24.98 3.53 -7.15
N ARG A 362 25.34 3.47 -5.86
CA ARG A 362 24.66 2.65 -4.85
C ARG A 362 23.20 3.06 -4.59
N ASP A 363 22.85 4.34 -4.80
CA ASP A 363 21.49 4.82 -4.53
C ASP A 363 20.46 4.15 -5.47
N PHE A 364 20.91 3.72 -6.67
CA PHE A 364 20.09 2.99 -7.63
C PHE A 364 19.82 1.54 -7.26
N VAL A 365 20.58 0.99 -6.32
CA VAL A 365 20.35 -0.36 -5.77
C VAL A 365 19.01 -0.46 -5.10
N SER A 366 18.50 0.64 -4.53
CA SER A 366 17.17 0.69 -3.91
C SER A 366 16.00 0.48 -4.89
N LEU A 367 16.26 0.60 -6.20
CA LEU A 367 15.28 0.35 -7.25
C LEU A 367 15.26 -1.11 -7.73
N ASP A 368 16.20 -1.94 -7.26
CA ASP A 368 16.20 -3.37 -7.59
C ASP A 368 15.08 -4.07 -6.79
N PRO A 369 14.08 -4.69 -7.48
CA PRO A 369 12.99 -5.41 -6.82
C PRO A 369 13.47 -6.48 -5.84
N GLU A 370 14.66 -7.07 -6.10
CA GLU A 370 15.26 -8.07 -5.22
C GLU A 370 15.63 -7.48 -3.84
N GLN A 371 16.05 -6.23 -3.78
CA GLN A 371 16.33 -5.56 -2.52
C GLN A 371 15.04 -5.34 -1.70
N GLY A 372 13.96 -4.97 -2.36
CA GLY A 372 12.63 -4.88 -1.73
C GLY A 372 12.17 -6.22 -1.16
N ARG A 373 12.36 -7.30 -1.93
CA ARG A 373 12.07 -8.68 -1.48
C ARG A 373 12.91 -9.06 -0.24
N LEU A 374 14.20 -8.76 -0.26
CA LEU A 374 15.09 -9.04 0.88
C LEU A 374 14.70 -8.24 2.12
N CYS A 375 14.33 -6.96 1.96
CA CYS A 375 13.83 -6.13 3.05
C CYS A 375 12.61 -6.79 3.73
N THR A 376 11.63 -7.18 2.93
CA THR A 376 10.42 -7.87 3.39
C THR A 376 10.76 -9.20 4.10
N GLU A 377 11.60 -10.02 3.50
CA GLU A 377 12.00 -11.32 4.11
C GLU A 377 12.74 -11.17 5.44
N LEU A 378 13.67 -10.21 5.53
CA LEU A 378 14.43 -9.98 6.75
C LEU A 378 13.53 -9.49 7.90
N VAL A 379 12.61 -8.58 7.60
CA VAL A 379 11.63 -8.10 8.60
C VAL A 379 10.68 -9.23 9.02
N LEU A 380 10.05 -9.90 8.08
CA LEU A 380 9.02 -10.92 8.39
C LEU A 380 9.60 -12.21 8.99
N SER A 381 10.78 -12.67 8.49
CA SER A 381 11.34 -13.94 8.92
C SER A 381 12.28 -13.84 10.11
N LEU A 382 13.03 -12.75 10.23
CA LEU A 382 14.10 -12.61 11.22
C LEU A 382 13.85 -11.45 12.20
N LYS A 383 12.80 -10.66 12.01
CA LYS A 383 12.52 -9.42 12.78
C LYS A 383 13.73 -8.47 12.77
N LYS A 384 14.43 -8.40 11.62
CA LYS A 384 15.60 -7.55 11.40
C LYS A 384 15.31 -6.48 10.39
N THR A 385 15.84 -5.29 10.59
CA THR A 385 15.73 -4.16 9.69
C THR A 385 16.82 -4.23 8.62
N TYR A 386 16.46 -4.01 7.36
CA TYR A 386 17.39 -3.89 6.26
C TYR A 386 17.21 -2.53 5.59
N SER A 387 18.14 -1.61 5.84
CA SER A 387 18.11 -0.24 5.31
C SER A 387 18.76 -0.19 3.93
N ILE A 388 17.97 0.18 2.93
CA ILE A 388 18.40 0.17 1.53
C ILE A 388 18.68 1.59 1.04
N LYS A 389 17.89 2.58 1.50
CA LYS A 389 17.94 3.95 1.02
C LYS A 389 18.92 4.81 1.84
N ARG A 390 19.57 5.76 1.18
CA ARG A 390 20.38 6.77 1.85
C ARG A 390 19.46 7.65 2.72
N GLY A 391 19.88 7.89 3.98
CA GLY A 391 19.10 8.68 4.95
C GLY A 391 18.13 7.85 5.82
N GLU A 392 17.97 6.56 5.56
CA GLU A 392 17.31 5.67 6.49
C GLU A 392 18.13 5.51 7.78
N PRO A 393 17.47 5.32 8.96
CA PRO A 393 18.19 5.01 10.18
C PRO A 393 19.09 3.79 9.99
N VAL A 394 20.34 3.89 10.42
CA VAL A 394 21.27 2.75 10.41
C VAL A 394 20.91 1.85 11.59
N PRO A 395 20.45 0.61 11.35
CA PRO A 395 20.12 -0.29 12.44
C PRO A 395 21.39 -0.72 13.18
N SER A 396 21.29 -0.97 14.48
CA SER A 396 22.41 -1.59 15.19
C SER A 396 22.63 -3.02 14.67
N PRO A 397 23.85 -3.57 14.77
CA PRO A 397 24.17 -4.91 14.25
C PRO A 397 23.28 -6.03 14.81
N GLU A 398 22.71 -5.83 15.99
CA GLU A 398 21.79 -6.77 16.63
C GLU A 398 20.38 -6.69 16.02
N HIS A 399 20.00 -5.56 15.44
CA HIS A 399 18.65 -5.29 14.92
C HIS A 399 18.57 -5.29 13.39
N GLY A 400 19.71 -5.28 12.69
CA GLY A 400 19.70 -5.32 11.24
C GLY A 400 21.02 -4.94 10.59
N CYS A 401 20.95 -4.55 9.32
CA CYS A 401 22.10 -4.07 8.56
C CYS A 401 21.67 -3.12 7.44
N THR A 402 22.62 -2.39 6.89
CA THR A 402 22.43 -1.60 5.67
C THR A 402 22.77 -2.44 4.44
N VAL A 403 22.35 -1.98 3.25
CA VAL A 403 22.76 -2.57 1.98
C VAL A 403 24.29 -2.58 1.81
N VAL A 404 24.97 -1.59 2.37
CA VAL A 404 26.43 -1.51 2.37
C VAL A 404 27.05 -2.63 3.20
N ASP A 405 26.58 -2.79 4.45
CA ASP A 405 27.07 -3.85 5.35
C ASP A 405 26.86 -5.24 4.75
N ALA A 406 25.65 -5.48 4.20
CA ALA A 406 25.32 -6.74 3.55
C ALA A 406 26.22 -7.01 2.33
N THR A 407 26.46 -6.00 1.49
CA THR A 407 27.33 -6.14 0.31
C THR A 407 28.78 -6.40 0.71
N VAL A 408 29.28 -5.71 1.73
CA VAL A 408 30.63 -5.93 2.26
C VAL A 408 30.76 -7.34 2.80
N ALA A 409 29.80 -7.79 3.62
CA ALA A 409 29.80 -9.14 4.18
C ALA A 409 29.79 -10.22 3.09
N LEU A 410 28.93 -10.07 2.07
CA LEU A 410 28.82 -10.99 0.94
C LEU A 410 30.10 -11.01 0.07
N ALA A 411 30.70 -9.84 -0.17
CA ALA A 411 31.95 -9.72 -0.91
C ALA A 411 33.09 -10.40 -0.16
N CYS A 412 33.19 -10.23 1.16
CA CYS A 412 34.21 -10.87 1.98
C CYS A 412 33.99 -12.38 2.15
N ALA A 413 32.72 -12.82 2.15
CA ALA A 413 32.38 -14.25 2.25
C ALA A 413 32.46 -14.99 0.90
N ASN A 414 32.63 -14.27 -0.22
CA ASN A 414 32.68 -14.87 -1.55
C ASN A 414 33.98 -15.67 -1.73
N ARG A 415 33.91 -16.75 -2.53
CA ARG A 415 35.07 -17.58 -2.88
C ARG A 415 36.09 -16.86 -3.76
N GLU A 416 35.68 -15.78 -4.40
CA GLU A 416 36.53 -14.96 -5.28
C GLU A 416 37.13 -13.79 -4.50
N PRO A 417 38.44 -13.80 -4.17
CA PRO A 417 39.06 -12.76 -3.35
C PRO A 417 39.05 -11.36 -3.96
N SER A 418 38.85 -11.26 -5.28
CA SER A 418 38.74 -9.98 -6.01
C SER A 418 37.64 -9.09 -5.44
N PHE A 419 36.52 -9.65 -4.99
CA PHE A 419 35.43 -8.86 -4.40
C PHE A 419 35.85 -8.23 -3.06
N ALA A 420 36.57 -8.94 -2.23
CA ALA A 420 37.10 -8.40 -0.97
C ALA A 420 38.14 -7.27 -1.23
N VAL A 421 38.94 -7.40 -2.28
CA VAL A 421 39.86 -6.35 -2.72
C VAL A 421 39.08 -5.12 -3.21
N MET A 422 37.98 -5.31 -3.97
CA MET A 422 37.11 -4.22 -4.44
C MET A 422 36.49 -3.44 -3.28
N VAL A 423 36.02 -4.12 -2.22
CA VAL A 423 35.52 -3.47 -1.00
C VAL A 423 36.55 -2.47 -0.45
N LYS A 424 37.82 -2.86 -0.41
CA LYS A 424 38.88 -2.03 0.16
C LYS A 424 39.38 -0.93 -0.78
N SER A 425 39.42 -1.17 -2.08
CA SER A 425 40.06 -0.26 -3.06
C SER A 425 39.05 0.58 -3.87
N ARG A 426 37.89 0.02 -4.20
CA ARG A 426 36.90 0.65 -5.12
C ARG A 426 35.49 0.19 -4.79
N MET A 427 35.02 0.43 -3.57
CA MET A 427 33.72 -0.03 -3.10
C MET A 427 32.57 0.36 -4.07
N GLY A 428 32.61 1.56 -4.68
CA GLY A 428 31.59 2.01 -5.64
C GLY A 428 31.43 1.10 -6.86
N SER A 429 32.49 0.37 -7.26
CA SER A 429 32.42 -0.55 -8.40
C SER A 429 31.56 -1.79 -8.14
N LEU A 430 31.24 -2.09 -6.89
CA LEU A 430 30.34 -3.18 -6.53
C LEU A 430 28.89 -2.91 -6.98
N TRP A 431 28.52 -1.66 -7.21
CA TRP A 431 27.19 -1.21 -7.58
C TRP A 431 27.09 -0.54 -8.95
N GLU A 432 28.15 -0.53 -9.77
CA GLU A 432 28.16 0.12 -11.10
C GLU A 432 27.02 -0.34 -12.01
N SER A 433 26.60 -1.60 -11.87
CA SER A 433 25.47 -2.15 -12.61
C SER A 433 24.73 -3.18 -11.78
N THR A 434 23.40 -2.99 -11.64
CA THR A 434 22.53 -3.97 -10.98
C THR A 434 22.28 -5.22 -11.84
N GLU A 435 22.62 -5.18 -13.12
CA GLU A 435 22.40 -6.29 -14.05
C GLU A 435 23.63 -7.18 -14.27
N LYS A 436 24.82 -6.69 -13.93
CA LYS A 436 26.11 -7.35 -14.19
C LYS A 436 26.86 -7.67 -12.91
N PRO A 437 27.84 -8.61 -12.97
CA PRO A 437 28.83 -8.73 -11.90
C PRO A 437 29.60 -7.41 -11.68
N PRO A 438 30.01 -7.08 -10.47
CA PRO A 438 29.96 -7.91 -9.25
C PRO A 438 28.62 -7.91 -8.51
N TYR A 439 27.77 -6.89 -8.69
CA TYR A 439 26.50 -6.79 -7.96
C TYR A 439 25.65 -8.05 -8.09
N ARG A 440 25.41 -8.53 -9.32
CA ARG A 440 24.57 -9.70 -9.59
C ARG A 440 25.11 -11.01 -9.00
N THR A 441 26.42 -11.10 -8.78
CA THR A 441 27.08 -12.26 -8.14
C THR A 441 26.94 -12.21 -6.62
N LEU A 442 26.89 -11.00 -6.05
CA LEU A 442 26.78 -10.76 -4.61
C LEU A 442 25.32 -10.66 -4.14
N SER A 443 24.40 -10.31 -5.03
CA SER A 443 22.97 -10.31 -4.68
C SER A 443 22.52 -11.75 -4.41
N ILE A 444 21.86 -11.94 -3.28
CA ILE A 444 21.31 -13.25 -2.87
C ILE A 444 20.22 -13.62 -3.88
N ARG A 445 20.59 -14.40 -4.89
CA ARG A 445 19.63 -15.05 -5.79
C ARG A 445 19.47 -16.51 -5.36
N ARG A 446 18.26 -16.88 -5.11
CA ARG A 446 17.82 -18.28 -5.18
C ARG A 446 17.11 -18.54 -6.50
#